data_ba8e12b644e672b0a5e0681dc69c760e
#
_entry.id   ba8e12b644e672b0a5e0681dc69c760e
#
_cell.length_a   1.000
_cell.length_b   1.000
_cell.length_c   1.000
_cell.angle_alpha   90.00
_cell.angle_beta   90.00
_cell.angle_gamma   90.00
#
_symmetry.space_group_name_H-M   'P 1'
#
loop_
_entity.id
_entity.type
_entity.pdbx_description
1 polymer ?
#
loop_
_entity_poly.entity_id
_entity_poly.type
_entity_poly.pdbx_seq_one_letter_code
_entity_poly.pdbx_strand_id
1 'polypeptide(L)'
;MLPALAWGAVPAPTEPAGPPTPASRPAPERERTHGNGVYHTLLGNLSINAPQDTLGGAEYDAAQSLFEAGLFDSAAAEFGRFAARFPRNLFLNDAIEHVLLIRENREPGDEALRLYAHAVALRGAGLPDSAASVAETGLSRFPTARIRYHWQYLLAEIARERGDHGTAIRYALVIADSTSKSRLAPYALKLAGDESIAMGEDPAKALRLYQALLERYPASPLAPPVRARVLEIRKRL
;
A
#
# COMPACT_ATOMS: atom_id res chain seq x y z
N MET A 1 -71.75 8.75 -49.20
CA MET A 1 -70.79 7.96 -48.42
C MET A 1 -69.52 7.82 -49.26
N LEU A 2 -68.52 8.62 -48.98
CA LEU A 2 -67.24 8.58 -49.65
C LEU A 2 -66.20 8.01 -48.64
N PRO A 3 -65.29 7.09 -49.03
CA PRO A 3 -64.35 6.52 -48.14
C PRO A 3 -63.16 7.47 -47.91
N ALA A 4 -62.67 7.52 -46.68
CA ALA A 4 -61.53 8.30 -46.26
C ALA A 4 -60.18 7.73 -46.82
N LEU A 5 -59.44 8.59 -47.49
CA LEU A 5 -58.07 8.32 -47.96
C LEU A 5 -57.11 8.28 -46.76
N ALA A 6 -56.49 7.12 -46.58
CA ALA A 6 -55.43 6.94 -45.63
C ALA A 6 -54.16 7.63 -46.13
N TRP A 7 -53.64 8.57 -45.36
CA TRP A 7 -52.31 9.18 -45.57
C TRP A 7 -51.26 8.24 -45.05
N GLY A 8 -50.42 7.78 -45.98
CA GLY A 8 -49.25 7.03 -45.65
C GLY A 8 -48.26 7.87 -44.89
N ALA A 9 -47.81 7.36 -43.75
CA ALA A 9 -46.74 7.96 -42.94
C ALA A 9 -45.41 7.91 -43.72
N VAL A 10 -44.82 9.07 -43.92
CA VAL A 10 -43.45 9.21 -44.46
C VAL A 10 -42.47 8.73 -43.38
N PRO A 11 -41.53 7.79 -43.68
CA PRO A 11 -40.52 7.41 -42.69
C PRO A 11 -39.58 8.60 -42.42
N ALA A 12 -39.29 8.85 -41.15
CA ALA A 12 -38.33 9.84 -40.73
C ALA A 12 -36.92 9.54 -41.28
N PRO A 13 -36.15 10.59 -41.62
CA PRO A 13 -34.78 10.39 -42.10
C PRO A 13 -33.94 9.72 -41.01
N THR A 14 -33.26 8.64 -41.34
CA THR A 14 -32.26 7.99 -40.51
C THR A 14 -31.08 8.94 -40.33
N GLU A 15 -30.84 9.36 -39.11
CA GLU A 15 -29.58 10.07 -38.74
C GLU A 15 -28.38 9.25 -39.19
N PRO A 16 -27.37 9.91 -39.80
CA PRO A 16 -26.13 9.22 -40.14
C PRO A 16 -25.45 8.77 -38.83
N ALA A 17 -25.05 7.51 -38.77
CA ALA A 17 -24.27 6.95 -37.67
C ALA A 17 -23.07 7.85 -37.40
N GLY A 18 -22.96 8.38 -36.22
CA GLY A 18 -21.82 9.13 -35.75
C GLY A 18 -20.54 8.31 -35.90
N PRO A 19 -19.36 8.96 -35.99
CA PRO A 19 -18.10 8.27 -36.12
C PRO A 19 -17.92 7.27 -34.96
N PRO A 20 -17.33 6.09 -35.20
CA PRO A 20 -17.14 5.10 -34.17
C PRO A 20 -16.33 5.72 -33.03
N THR A 21 -16.86 5.59 -31.82
CA THR A 21 -16.16 5.95 -30.59
C THR A 21 -14.79 5.28 -30.65
N PRO A 22 -13.68 6.00 -30.49
CA PRO A 22 -12.37 5.37 -30.48
C PRO A 22 -12.38 4.34 -29.34
N ALA A 23 -12.17 3.07 -29.74
CA ALA A 23 -11.95 1.99 -28.80
C ALA A 23 -10.97 2.50 -27.75
N SER A 24 -11.37 2.47 -26.48
CA SER A 24 -10.51 2.82 -25.37
C SER A 24 -9.21 2.04 -25.56
N ARG A 25 -8.14 2.77 -25.92
CA ARG A 25 -6.79 2.21 -25.96
C ARG A 25 -6.58 1.56 -24.61
N PRO A 26 -6.17 0.26 -24.57
CA PRO A 26 -5.72 -0.30 -23.32
C PRO A 26 -4.63 0.64 -22.79
N ALA A 27 -4.70 0.96 -21.52
CA ALA A 27 -3.67 1.74 -20.86
C ALA A 27 -2.32 1.11 -21.24
N PRO A 28 -1.29 1.92 -21.59
CA PRO A 28 -0.01 1.38 -21.99
C PRO A 28 0.43 0.38 -20.92
N GLU A 29 0.65 -0.86 -21.29
CA GLU A 29 1.40 -1.82 -20.47
C GLU A 29 2.66 -1.08 -20.07
N ARG A 30 2.71 -0.59 -18.83
CA ARG A 30 3.94 -0.05 -18.28
C ARG A 30 4.87 -1.23 -18.27
N GLU A 31 5.86 -1.23 -19.18
CA GLU A 31 7.04 -2.06 -19.02
C GLU A 31 7.56 -1.81 -17.61
N ARG A 32 7.18 -2.68 -16.69
CA ARG A 32 7.78 -2.74 -15.36
C ARG A 32 9.18 -3.30 -15.59
N THR A 33 10.10 -2.40 -15.90
CA THR A 33 11.50 -2.73 -16.06
C THR A 33 11.98 -3.34 -14.74
N HIS A 34 12.24 -4.62 -14.79
CA HIS A 34 12.86 -5.39 -13.70
C HIS A 34 14.35 -5.01 -13.61
N GLY A 35 14.63 -3.77 -13.27
CA GLY A 35 15.97 -3.27 -13.13
C GLY A 35 15.98 -2.05 -12.22
N ASN A 36 16.64 -2.13 -11.09
CA ASN A 36 16.86 -1.05 -10.12
C ASN A 36 15.59 -0.26 -9.74
N GLY A 37 14.47 -0.94 -9.51
CA GLY A 37 13.20 -0.33 -9.14
C GLY A 37 13.05 -0.16 -7.63
N VAL A 38 12.41 0.93 -7.20
CA VAL A 38 11.89 1.06 -5.85
C VAL A 38 10.50 0.43 -5.84
N TYR A 39 10.36 -0.68 -5.11
CA TYR A 39 9.06 -1.32 -4.91
C TYR A 39 8.38 -0.73 -3.68
N HIS A 40 7.15 -0.29 -3.85
CA HIS A 40 6.31 0.13 -2.74
C HIS A 40 5.66 -1.11 -2.16
N THR A 41 6.20 -1.58 -1.06
CA THR A 41 5.65 -2.69 -0.30
C THR A 41 4.74 -2.19 0.81
N LEU A 42 3.99 -3.09 1.44
CA LEU A 42 3.14 -2.77 2.59
C LEU A 42 3.97 -2.33 3.81
N LEU A 43 5.21 -2.77 3.87
CA LEU A 43 6.14 -2.57 5.00
C LEU A 43 7.26 -1.56 4.69
N GLY A 44 7.19 -0.87 3.55
CA GLY A 44 8.16 0.16 3.18
C GLY A 44 8.71 0.01 1.77
N ASN A 45 9.61 0.92 1.39
CA ASN A 45 10.26 0.88 0.09
C ASN A 45 11.46 -0.06 0.12
N LEU A 46 11.52 -1.01 -0.82
CA LEU A 46 12.67 -1.87 -1.04
C LEU A 46 13.41 -1.45 -2.31
N SER A 47 14.69 -1.15 -2.17
CA SER A 47 15.60 -1.04 -3.32
C SER A 47 16.12 -2.43 -3.66
N ILE A 48 15.77 -2.93 -4.85
CA ILE A 48 16.18 -4.27 -5.29
C ILE A 48 17.34 -4.13 -6.25
N ASN A 49 18.48 -4.71 -5.88
CA ASN A 49 19.72 -4.66 -6.65
C ASN A 49 20.25 -6.04 -7.08
N ALA A 50 19.53 -7.14 -6.79
CA ALA A 50 20.03 -8.48 -7.04
C ALA A 50 19.10 -9.33 -7.92
N PRO A 51 19.64 -10.14 -8.86
CA PRO A 51 18.82 -11.03 -9.70
C PRO A 51 17.97 -12.04 -8.92
N GLN A 52 18.40 -12.41 -7.71
CA GLN A 52 17.66 -13.33 -6.83
C GLN A 52 16.39 -12.69 -6.24
N ASP A 53 16.35 -11.35 -6.16
CA ASP A 53 15.23 -10.61 -5.60
C ASP A 53 14.06 -10.52 -6.59
N THR A 54 14.30 -10.84 -7.87
CA THR A 54 13.27 -10.85 -8.92
C THR A 54 12.59 -12.21 -9.09
N LEU A 55 13.13 -13.27 -8.49
CA LEU A 55 12.52 -14.59 -8.56
C LEU A 55 11.19 -14.58 -7.78
N GLY A 56 10.07 -14.76 -8.49
CA GLY A 56 8.74 -14.67 -7.90
C GLY A 56 8.11 -13.27 -7.96
N GLY A 57 8.79 -12.27 -8.53
CA GLY A 57 8.25 -10.91 -8.63
C GLY A 57 6.93 -10.85 -9.42
N ALA A 58 6.82 -11.60 -10.49
CA ALA A 58 5.59 -11.65 -11.29
C ALA A 58 4.40 -12.25 -10.50
N GLU A 59 4.65 -13.30 -9.71
CA GLU A 59 3.63 -13.91 -8.85
C GLU A 59 3.19 -12.96 -7.73
N TYR A 60 4.14 -12.21 -7.14
CA TYR A 60 3.83 -11.18 -6.16
C TYR A 60 3.01 -10.06 -6.77
N ASP A 61 3.41 -9.54 -7.95
CA ASP A 61 2.70 -8.48 -8.68
C ASP A 61 1.28 -8.91 -9.09
N ALA A 62 1.11 -10.17 -9.47
CA ALA A 62 -0.22 -10.71 -9.77
C ALA A 62 -1.12 -10.72 -8.52
N ALA A 63 -0.60 -11.16 -7.37
CA ALA A 63 -1.32 -11.14 -6.10
C ALA A 63 -1.66 -9.70 -5.67
N GLN A 64 -0.71 -8.76 -5.85
CA GLN A 64 -0.92 -7.35 -5.57
C GLN A 64 -2.01 -6.74 -6.46
N SER A 65 -2.01 -7.06 -7.74
CA SER A 65 -3.04 -6.60 -8.69
C SER A 65 -4.45 -7.09 -8.31
N LEU A 66 -4.56 -8.33 -7.84
CA LEU A 66 -5.82 -8.87 -7.32
C LEU A 66 -6.29 -8.12 -6.07
N PHE A 67 -5.38 -7.80 -5.16
CA PHE A 67 -5.67 -7.02 -3.96
C PHE A 67 -6.19 -5.63 -4.32
N GLU A 68 -5.50 -4.92 -5.21
CA GLU A 68 -5.88 -3.59 -5.69
C GLU A 68 -7.23 -3.60 -6.41
N ALA A 69 -7.55 -4.69 -7.10
CA ALA A 69 -8.87 -4.89 -7.73
C ALA A 69 -9.99 -5.25 -6.73
N GLY A 70 -9.67 -5.44 -5.44
CA GLY A 70 -10.62 -5.83 -4.41
C GLY A 70 -11.06 -7.30 -4.48
N LEU A 71 -10.31 -8.14 -5.20
CA LEU A 71 -10.52 -9.59 -5.31
C LEU A 71 -9.81 -10.32 -4.16
N PHE A 72 -10.23 -10.04 -2.93
CA PHE A 72 -9.49 -10.36 -1.72
C PHE A 72 -9.27 -11.86 -1.48
N ASP A 73 -10.23 -12.73 -1.82
CA ASP A 73 -10.07 -14.18 -1.67
C ASP A 73 -8.99 -14.71 -2.61
N SER A 74 -9.00 -14.25 -3.86
CA SER A 74 -7.99 -14.59 -4.84
C SER A 74 -6.63 -14.03 -4.46
N ALA A 75 -6.58 -12.77 -4.02
CA ALA A 75 -5.35 -12.14 -3.56
C ALA A 75 -4.72 -12.90 -2.38
N ALA A 76 -5.51 -13.23 -1.35
CA ALA A 76 -5.03 -13.98 -0.20
C ALA A 76 -4.50 -15.37 -0.59
N ALA A 77 -5.15 -16.06 -1.53
CA ALA A 77 -4.70 -17.34 -2.05
C ALA A 77 -3.38 -17.22 -2.81
N GLU A 78 -3.23 -16.19 -3.68
CA GLU A 78 -1.98 -15.97 -4.43
C GLU A 78 -0.82 -15.55 -3.52
N PHE A 79 -1.03 -14.62 -2.58
CA PHE A 79 0.00 -14.29 -1.59
C PHE A 79 0.41 -15.50 -0.76
N GLY A 80 -0.55 -16.36 -0.38
CA GLY A 80 -0.27 -17.62 0.33
C GLY A 80 0.57 -18.59 -0.52
N ARG A 81 0.26 -18.74 -1.81
CA ARG A 81 1.05 -19.56 -2.74
C ARG A 81 2.46 -18.99 -2.93
N PHE A 82 2.56 -17.67 -3.10
CA PHE A 82 3.84 -16.99 -3.17
C PHE A 82 4.70 -17.27 -1.94
N ALA A 83 4.16 -17.07 -0.75
CA ALA A 83 4.89 -17.30 0.51
C ALA A 83 5.38 -18.75 0.65
N ALA A 84 4.57 -19.73 0.24
CA ALA A 84 4.95 -21.15 0.26
C ALA A 84 6.04 -21.47 -0.77
N ARG A 85 5.97 -20.89 -1.96
CA ARG A 85 6.90 -21.18 -3.05
C ARG A 85 8.24 -20.45 -2.91
N PHE A 86 8.23 -19.23 -2.35
CA PHE A 86 9.42 -18.38 -2.26
C PHE A 86 9.75 -17.96 -0.81
N PRO A 87 10.07 -18.93 0.09
CA PRO A 87 10.23 -18.68 1.52
C PRO A 87 11.48 -17.86 1.89
N ARG A 88 12.34 -17.53 0.92
CA ARG A 88 13.53 -16.69 1.10
C ARG A 88 13.48 -15.39 0.31
N ASN A 89 12.33 -15.09 -0.31
CA ASN A 89 12.15 -13.86 -1.08
C ASN A 89 12.01 -12.65 -0.16
N LEU A 90 12.45 -11.49 -0.62
CA LEU A 90 12.34 -10.22 0.13
C LEU A 90 10.89 -9.83 0.42
N PHE A 91 9.96 -10.17 -0.47
CA PHE A 91 8.52 -9.89 -0.30
C PHE A 91 7.78 -10.92 0.54
N LEU A 92 8.47 -11.91 1.13
CA LEU A 92 7.81 -12.95 1.95
C LEU A 92 6.98 -12.34 3.07
N ASN A 93 7.58 -11.43 3.84
CA ASN A 93 6.89 -10.80 4.97
C ASN A 93 5.71 -9.94 4.50
N ASP A 94 5.84 -9.23 3.39
CA ASP A 94 4.75 -8.48 2.79
C ASP A 94 3.62 -9.37 2.32
N ALA A 95 3.91 -10.48 1.67
CA ALA A 95 2.90 -11.44 1.24
C ALA A 95 2.11 -12.01 2.44
N ILE A 96 2.82 -12.37 3.51
CA ILE A 96 2.19 -12.84 4.75
C ILE A 96 1.31 -11.74 5.37
N GLU A 97 1.82 -10.49 5.43
CA GLU A 97 1.06 -9.36 5.95
C GLU A 97 -0.20 -9.09 5.12
N HIS A 98 -0.16 -9.21 3.79
CA HIS A 98 -1.36 -9.09 2.96
C HIS A 98 -2.41 -10.16 3.28
N VAL A 99 -1.98 -11.42 3.46
CA VAL A 99 -2.91 -12.51 3.86
C VAL A 99 -3.57 -12.19 5.19
N LEU A 100 -2.78 -11.74 6.18
CA LEU A 100 -3.29 -11.40 7.51
C LEU A 100 -4.17 -10.14 7.46
N LEU A 101 -3.76 -9.11 6.75
CA LEU A 101 -4.52 -7.89 6.53
C LEU A 101 -5.92 -8.21 5.96
N ILE A 102 -5.96 -9.00 4.89
CA ILE A 102 -7.23 -9.42 4.27
C ILE A 102 -8.10 -10.16 5.29
N ARG A 103 -7.56 -11.20 5.94
CA ARG A 103 -8.32 -12.03 6.88
C ARG A 103 -8.88 -11.26 8.07
N GLU A 104 -8.15 -10.29 8.58
CA GLU A 104 -8.52 -9.55 9.79
C GLU A 104 -9.48 -8.38 9.53
N ASN A 105 -9.64 -7.96 8.27
CA ASN A 105 -10.39 -6.75 7.94
C ASN A 105 -11.57 -6.99 6.98
N ARG A 106 -12.02 -8.25 6.85
CA ARG A 106 -13.20 -8.60 6.05
C ARG A 106 -14.53 -8.30 6.74
N GLU A 107 -14.56 -8.25 8.06
CA GLU A 107 -15.77 -8.05 8.84
C GLU A 107 -15.80 -6.64 9.49
N PRO A 108 -16.97 -6.02 9.57
CA PRO A 108 -18.33 -6.47 9.16
C PRO A 108 -18.63 -6.33 7.67
N GLY A 109 -17.65 -6.10 6.83
CA GLY A 109 -17.76 -5.97 5.38
C GLY A 109 -16.46 -5.45 4.78
N ASP A 110 -16.29 -5.61 3.47
CA ASP A 110 -15.03 -5.30 2.78
C ASP A 110 -14.83 -3.79 2.50
N GLU A 111 -15.76 -2.90 2.92
CA GLU A 111 -15.73 -1.50 2.49
C GLU A 111 -14.45 -0.78 2.94
N ALA A 112 -14.07 -0.94 4.21
CA ALA A 112 -12.85 -0.35 4.73
C ALA A 112 -11.61 -0.91 4.02
N LEU A 113 -11.57 -2.23 3.78
CA LEU A 113 -10.48 -2.88 3.09
C LEU A 113 -10.39 -2.46 1.61
N ARG A 114 -11.53 -2.31 0.91
CA ARG A 114 -11.58 -1.80 -0.47
C ARG A 114 -11.04 -0.38 -0.58
N LEU A 115 -11.41 0.48 0.36
CA LEU A 115 -10.92 1.85 0.41
C LEU A 115 -9.39 1.87 0.61
N TYR A 116 -8.86 0.99 1.47
CA TYR A 116 -7.42 0.86 1.66
C TYR A 116 -6.71 0.34 0.39
N ALA A 117 -7.24 -0.71 -0.23
CA ALA A 117 -6.70 -1.26 -1.47
C ALA A 117 -6.67 -0.20 -2.59
N HIS A 118 -7.73 0.63 -2.68
CA HIS A 118 -7.76 1.76 -3.62
C HIS A 118 -6.68 2.80 -3.32
N ALA A 119 -6.47 3.16 -2.05
CA ALA A 119 -5.39 4.08 -1.68
C ALA A 119 -3.99 3.53 -2.03
N VAL A 120 -3.78 2.22 -1.81
CA VAL A 120 -2.53 1.54 -2.21
C VAL A 120 -2.34 1.57 -3.72
N ALA A 121 -3.40 1.29 -4.50
CA ALA A 121 -3.37 1.35 -5.96
C ALA A 121 -3.03 2.75 -6.49
N LEU A 122 -3.62 3.79 -5.90
CA LEU A 122 -3.33 5.19 -6.25
C LEU A 122 -1.86 5.55 -5.98
N ARG A 123 -1.31 5.14 -4.83
CA ARG A 123 0.11 5.36 -4.52
C ARG A 123 1.00 4.62 -5.53
N GLY A 124 0.70 3.36 -5.84
CA GLY A 124 1.40 2.57 -6.84
C GLY A 124 1.34 3.18 -8.25
N ALA A 125 0.26 3.89 -8.57
CA ALA A 125 0.10 4.63 -9.81
C ALA A 125 0.87 5.98 -9.84
N GLY A 126 1.57 6.34 -8.76
CA GLY A 126 2.30 7.61 -8.65
C GLY A 126 1.38 8.81 -8.35
N LEU A 127 0.25 8.57 -7.70
CA LEU A 127 -0.73 9.58 -7.30
C LEU A 127 -0.80 9.69 -5.76
N PRO A 128 0.30 10.08 -5.08
CA PRO A 128 0.36 10.05 -3.61
C PRO A 128 -0.62 11.03 -2.94
N ASP A 129 -0.98 12.15 -3.59
CA ASP A 129 -1.95 13.09 -3.04
C ASP A 129 -3.36 12.49 -3.00
N SER A 130 -3.75 11.82 -4.07
CA SER A 130 -5.03 11.10 -4.13
C SER A 130 -5.06 9.93 -3.14
N ALA A 131 -3.96 9.18 -3.03
CA ALA A 131 -3.82 8.11 -2.05
C ALA A 131 -3.99 8.61 -0.61
N ALA A 132 -3.35 9.74 -0.27
CA ALA A 132 -3.48 10.35 1.05
C ALA A 132 -4.93 10.78 1.33
N SER A 133 -5.59 11.45 0.40
CA SER A 133 -6.99 11.86 0.54
C SER A 133 -7.92 10.68 0.78
N VAL A 134 -7.72 9.58 0.07
CA VAL A 134 -8.51 8.34 0.26
C VAL A 134 -8.22 7.72 1.62
N ALA A 135 -6.96 7.69 2.06
CA ALA A 135 -6.60 7.17 3.39
C ALA A 135 -7.17 8.01 4.54
N GLU A 136 -7.16 9.34 4.42
CA GLU A 136 -7.80 10.25 5.39
C GLU A 136 -9.31 10.05 5.43
N THR A 137 -9.95 9.85 4.28
CA THR A 137 -11.37 9.49 4.20
C THR A 137 -11.63 8.18 4.92
N GLY A 138 -10.76 7.17 4.75
CA GLY A 138 -10.83 5.90 5.43
C GLY A 138 -10.76 6.06 6.96
N LEU A 139 -9.81 6.83 7.46
CA LEU A 139 -9.68 7.13 8.89
C LEU A 139 -10.91 7.82 9.46
N SER A 140 -11.50 8.78 8.73
CA SER A 140 -12.70 9.49 9.14
C SER A 140 -13.94 8.61 9.17
N ARG A 141 -14.14 7.78 8.14
CA ARG A 141 -15.34 6.92 8.02
C ARG A 141 -15.29 5.69 8.92
N PHE A 142 -14.10 5.15 9.18
CA PHE A 142 -13.90 3.90 9.92
C PHE A 142 -12.89 4.07 11.09
N PRO A 143 -13.12 4.98 12.03
CA PRO A 143 -12.15 5.36 13.07
C PRO A 143 -11.79 4.21 14.02
N THR A 144 -12.68 3.23 14.18
CA THR A 144 -12.49 2.07 15.06
C THR A 144 -12.05 0.80 14.32
N ALA A 145 -12.01 0.82 12.97
CA ALA A 145 -11.61 -0.34 12.19
C ALA A 145 -10.14 -0.72 12.47
N ARG A 146 -9.84 -2.02 12.47
CA ARG A 146 -8.46 -2.51 12.68
C ARG A 146 -7.51 -1.97 11.61
N ILE A 147 -7.99 -1.84 10.38
CA ILE A 147 -7.23 -1.34 9.22
C ILE A 147 -6.79 0.13 9.39
N ARG A 148 -7.32 0.89 10.36
CA ARG A 148 -6.91 2.29 10.59
C ARG A 148 -5.41 2.46 10.74
N TYR A 149 -4.70 1.48 11.31
CA TYR A 149 -3.26 1.52 11.47
C TYR A 149 -2.52 1.38 10.14
N HIS A 150 -3.09 0.66 9.18
CA HIS A 150 -2.55 0.57 7.83
C HIS A 150 -2.73 1.88 7.06
N TRP A 151 -3.88 2.56 7.22
CA TRP A 151 -4.04 3.91 6.67
C TRP A 151 -3.06 4.91 7.28
N GLN A 152 -2.88 4.88 8.60
CA GLN A 152 -1.90 5.74 9.27
C GLN A 152 -0.48 5.46 8.80
N TYR A 153 -0.13 4.18 8.60
CA TYR A 153 1.18 3.80 8.09
C TYR A 153 1.38 4.25 6.64
N LEU A 154 0.36 4.08 5.79
CA LEU A 154 0.37 4.60 4.42
C LEU A 154 0.57 6.12 4.38
N LEU A 155 -0.12 6.87 5.24
CA LEU A 155 0.04 8.31 5.35
C LEU A 155 1.45 8.71 5.84
N ALA A 156 2.02 7.94 6.78
CA ALA A 156 3.39 8.14 7.22
C ALA A 156 4.40 7.92 6.10
N GLU A 157 4.22 6.87 5.29
CA GLU A 157 5.04 6.58 4.12
C GLU A 157 4.94 7.67 3.05
N ILE A 158 3.72 8.14 2.74
CA ILE A 158 3.50 9.23 1.79
C ILE A 158 4.16 10.53 2.29
N ALA A 159 4.02 10.85 3.58
CA ALA A 159 4.67 12.03 4.17
C ALA A 159 6.20 11.93 4.08
N ARG A 160 6.77 10.76 4.36
CA ARG A 160 8.21 10.48 4.20
C ARG A 160 8.69 10.71 2.76
N GLU A 161 7.94 10.20 1.77
CA GLU A 161 8.26 10.38 0.35
C GLU A 161 8.27 11.85 -0.09
N ARG A 162 7.47 12.69 0.58
CA ARG A 162 7.41 14.14 0.37
C ARG A 162 8.49 14.92 1.14
N GLY A 163 9.27 14.23 1.97
CA GLY A 163 10.21 14.88 2.89
C GLY A 163 9.55 15.58 4.08
N ASP A 164 8.24 15.35 4.32
CA ASP A 164 7.54 15.83 5.51
C ASP A 164 7.78 14.87 6.68
N HIS A 165 9.02 14.93 7.19
CA HIS A 165 9.48 14.09 8.28
C HIS A 165 8.63 14.23 9.54
N GLY A 166 8.17 15.45 9.85
CA GLY A 166 7.35 15.75 11.03
C GLY A 166 6.01 15.01 10.99
N THR A 167 5.32 15.08 9.86
CA THR A 167 4.06 14.36 9.66
C THR A 167 4.26 12.84 9.64
N ALA A 168 5.34 12.36 9.01
CA ALA A 168 5.68 10.93 8.99
C ALA A 168 5.88 10.40 10.42
N ILE A 169 6.66 11.09 11.25
CA ILE A 169 6.89 10.74 12.66
C ILE A 169 5.56 10.74 13.43
N ARG A 170 4.74 11.77 13.26
CA ARG A 170 3.46 11.88 13.98
C ARG A 170 2.54 10.69 13.71
N TYR A 171 2.32 10.31 12.44
CA TYR A 171 1.51 9.15 12.10
C TYR A 171 2.13 7.83 12.62
N ALA A 172 3.45 7.68 12.52
CA ALA A 172 4.14 6.50 13.00
C ALA A 172 4.02 6.33 14.52
N LEU A 173 4.14 7.42 15.31
CA LEU A 173 4.01 7.36 16.76
C LEU A 173 2.59 7.00 17.20
N VAL A 174 1.54 7.45 16.52
CA VAL A 174 0.16 7.03 16.79
C VAL A 174 0.01 5.51 16.72
N ILE A 175 0.68 4.86 15.74
CA ILE A 175 0.67 3.41 15.60
C ILE A 175 1.46 2.75 16.75
N ALA A 176 2.63 3.28 17.06
CA ALA A 176 3.53 2.75 18.09
C ALA A 176 2.93 2.82 19.49
N ASP A 177 2.16 3.88 19.78
CA ASP A 177 1.57 4.14 21.10
C ASP A 177 0.21 3.47 21.30
N SER A 178 -0.53 3.25 20.21
CA SER A 178 -1.93 2.85 20.28
C SER A 178 -2.17 1.44 20.81
N THR A 179 -1.27 0.50 20.57
CA THR A 179 -1.28 -0.82 21.23
C THR A 179 -0.02 -1.61 20.92
N SER A 180 0.48 -2.37 21.91
CA SER A 180 1.49 -3.43 21.71
C SER A 180 1.03 -4.58 20.78
N LYS A 181 -0.22 -4.52 20.26
CA LYS A 181 -0.85 -5.58 19.46
C LYS A 181 -0.81 -5.32 17.96
N SER A 182 -0.47 -4.11 17.50
CA SER A 182 -0.35 -3.85 16.07
C SER A 182 0.96 -4.44 15.53
N ARG A 183 0.85 -5.29 14.51
CA ARG A 183 2.03 -5.82 13.78
C ARG A 183 2.83 -4.72 13.10
N LEU A 184 2.22 -3.58 12.81
CA LEU A 184 2.89 -2.41 12.24
C LEU A 184 3.71 -1.61 13.26
N ALA A 185 3.53 -1.83 14.57
CA ALA A 185 4.22 -1.05 15.59
C ALA A 185 5.76 -1.09 15.50
N PRO A 186 6.43 -2.24 15.27
CA PRO A 186 7.88 -2.23 15.06
C PRO A 186 8.30 -1.47 13.80
N TYR A 187 7.53 -1.54 12.73
CA TYR A 187 7.78 -0.80 11.48
C TYR A 187 7.60 0.71 11.69
N ALA A 188 6.56 1.09 12.43
CA ALA A 188 6.28 2.47 12.78
C ALA A 188 7.40 3.07 13.69
N LEU A 189 7.86 2.32 14.68
CA LEU A 189 9.00 2.75 15.52
C LEU A 189 10.27 2.94 14.72
N LYS A 190 10.56 2.02 13.78
CA LYS A 190 11.70 2.15 12.87
C LYS A 190 11.56 3.39 12.00
N LEU A 191 10.40 3.58 11.35
CA LEU A 191 10.13 4.74 10.50
C LEU A 191 10.32 6.04 11.28
N ALA A 192 9.72 6.16 12.46
CA ALA A 192 9.87 7.35 13.30
C ALA A 192 11.33 7.62 13.69
N GLY A 193 12.11 6.56 13.96
CA GLY A 193 13.54 6.68 14.24
C GLY A 193 14.35 7.15 13.03
N ASP A 194 14.08 6.56 11.86
CA ASP A 194 14.75 6.93 10.61
C ASP A 194 14.45 8.39 10.22
N GLU A 195 13.17 8.80 10.33
CA GLU A 195 12.74 10.15 10.00
C GLU A 195 13.26 11.20 11.01
N SER A 196 13.42 10.84 12.30
CA SER A 196 14.06 11.72 13.29
C SER A 196 15.52 11.99 12.93
N ILE A 197 16.24 11.00 12.39
CA ILE A 197 17.61 11.21 11.89
C ILE A 197 17.61 12.07 10.63
N ALA A 198 16.70 11.81 9.68
CA ALA A 198 16.60 12.55 8.43
C ALA A 198 16.26 14.04 8.66
N MET A 199 15.45 14.32 9.67
CA MET A 199 15.09 15.68 10.08
C MET A 199 16.25 16.45 10.74
N GLY A 200 17.35 15.78 11.08
CA GLY A 200 18.48 16.39 11.79
C GLY A 200 18.23 16.65 13.27
N GLU A 201 17.23 15.96 13.85
CA GLU A 201 16.96 16.03 15.30
C GLU A 201 18.07 15.38 16.12
N ASP A 202 18.01 15.61 17.45
CA ASP A 202 18.92 14.97 18.40
C ASP A 202 18.91 13.44 18.19
N PRO A 203 20.08 12.84 17.85
CA PRO A 203 20.20 11.40 17.67
C PRO A 203 19.68 10.57 18.86
N ALA A 204 19.67 11.15 20.07
CA ALA A 204 19.11 10.50 21.25
C ALA A 204 17.60 10.20 21.11
N LYS A 205 16.86 11.00 20.34
CA LYS A 205 15.44 10.73 20.07
C LYS A 205 15.29 9.46 19.23
N ALA A 206 16.03 9.36 18.14
CA ALA A 206 16.04 8.16 17.29
C ALA A 206 16.50 6.92 18.07
N LEU A 207 17.54 7.06 18.90
CA LEU A 207 18.02 5.95 19.75
C LEU A 207 16.93 5.44 20.69
N ARG A 208 16.15 6.31 21.32
CA ARG A 208 15.01 5.90 22.18
C ARG A 208 13.98 5.11 21.40
N LEU A 209 13.63 5.53 20.18
CA LEU A 209 12.66 4.83 19.32
C LEU A 209 13.16 3.45 18.91
N TYR A 210 14.43 3.34 18.51
CA TYR A 210 15.04 2.06 18.17
C TYR A 210 15.18 1.12 19.39
N GLN A 211 15.50 1.66 20.56
CA GLN A 211 15.53 0.89 21.80
C GLN A 211 14.15 0.36 22.15
N ALA A 212 13.10 1.20 22.06
CA ALA A 212 11.73 0.77 22.27
C ALA A 212 11.31 -0.36 21.31
N LEU A 213 11.76 -0.33 20.04
CA LEU A 213 11.56 -1.44 19.11
C LEU A 213 12.24 -2.71 19.60
N LEU A 214 13.52 -2.63 19.99
CA LEU A 214 14.29 -3.80 20.39
C LEU A 214 13.78 -4.42 21.70
N GLU A 215 13.29 -3.60 22.63
CA GLU A 215 12.74 -4.03 23.91
C GLU A 215 11.33 -4.64 23.77
N ARG A 216 10.46 -3.98 23.02
CA ARG A 216 9.04 -4.39 22.89
C ARG A 216 8.86 -5.48 21.84
N TYR A 217 9.72 -5.54 20.82
CA TYR A 217 9.59 -6.45 19.68
C TYR A 217 10.91 -7.16 19.34
N PRO A 218 11.54 -7.89 20.31
CA PRO A 218 12.85 -8.51 20.12
C PRO A 218 12.88 -9.59 19.02
N ALA A 219 11.71 -10.21 18.73
CA ALA A 219 11.53 -11.22 17.68
C ALA A 219 11.16 -10.61 16.31
N SER A 220 11.06 -9.27 16.20
CA SER A 220 10.78 -8.64 14.92
C SER A 220 11.93 -8.87 13.92
N PRO A 221 11.63 -9.11 12.62
CA PRO A 221 12.64 -9.18 11.57
C PRO A 221 13.46 -7.88 11.44
N LEU A 222 12.95 -6.77 12.00
CA LEU A 222 13.66 -5.48 12.05
C LEU A 222 14.69 -5.39 13.18
N ALA A 223 14.68 -6.29 14.16
CA ALA A 223 15.58 -6.20 15.30
C ALA A 223 17.07 -6.27 14.91
N PRO A 224 17.53 -7.18 14.01
CA PRO A 224 18.94 -7.21 13.60
C PRO A 224 19.41 -5.92 12.93
N PRO A 225 18.76 -5.38 11.88
CA PRO A 225 19.19 -4.15 11.23
C PRO A 225 19.10 -2.93 12.16
N VAL A 226 18.12 -2.88 13.06
CA VAL A 226 18.00 -1.78 14.04
C VAL A 226 19.13 -1.83 15.08
N ARG A 227 19.58 -3.01 15.55
CA ARG A 227 20.76 -3.12 16.40
C ARG A 227 22.01 -2.56 15.72
N ALA A 228 22.23 -2.91 14.44
CA ALA A 228 23.35 -2.36 13.68
C ALA A 228 23.27 -0.82 13.60
N ARG A 229 22.09 -0.29 13.33
CA ARG A 229 21.85 1.17 13.24
C ARG A 229 22.12 1.88 14.56
N VAL A 230 21.69 1.31 15.68
CA VAL A 230 21.98 1.83 17.04
C VAL A 230 23.49 1.90 17.30
N LEU A 231 24.23 0.86 16.91
CA LEU A 231 25.70 0.85 17.07
C LEU A 231 26.39 1.92 16.22
N GLU A 232 25.93 2.13 14.98
CA GLU A 232 26.46 3.18 14.11
C GLU A 232 26.24 4.58 14.69
N ILE A 233 25.04 4.87 15.20
CA ILE A 233 24.73 6.16 15.78
C ILE A 233 25.58 6.41 17.03
N ARG A 234 25.70 5.41 17.92
CA ARG A 234 26.52 5.54 19.14
C ARG A 234 28.00 5.78 18.88
N LYS A 235 28.53 5.32 17.75
CA LYS A 235 29.93 5.58 17.37
C LYS A 235 30.17 7.02 16.91
N ARG A 236 29.11 7.75 16.59
CA ARG A 236 29.19 9.14 16.09
C ARG A 236 28.87 10.19 17.16
N LEU A 237 28.38 9.75 18.32
CA LEU A 237 28.16 10.57 19.52
C LEU A 237 29.37 10.58 20.40
#